data_919acef8a704c81757fa869839372487
#
_entry.id   919acef8a704c81757fa869839372487
#
_cell.length_a   1.000
_cell.length_b   1.000
_cell.length_c   1.000
_cell.angle_alpha   90.00
_cell.angle_beta   90.00
_cell.angle_gamma   90.00
#
_symmetry.space_group_name_H-M   'P 1'
#
loop_
_entity.id
_entity.type
_entity.pdbx_description
1 polymer ?
#
loop_
_entity_poly.entity_id
_entity_poly.type
_entity_poly.pdbx_seq_one_letter_code
_entity_poly.pdbx_strand_id
1 'polypeptide(L)'
;TAECYGDHLSEALIGPNIQKDRESWIVATKFGHHYHGFQERTRHFDPAEVEKQLDASLRALKIDYVDLYQFHSPKDPEFENPSLWERLRKLKEKGKIRNVGISISKNTNLFQVESAPAAGAGAIQLVYNRLDMAPENAVLPACQRLDLGVLARVPLASGFLTGKYRDGASFAEDDWRSRKEKEEIENKIAEARRVEADELPKGASMVEWALAWVLKHPAVTCAIPGCKSPEQVRSNVRAIRQLESPEKHPQAV
;
A
#
# COMPACT_ATOMS: atom_id res chain seq x y z
N THR A 1 -5.28 -3.59 4.92
CA THR A 1 -5.00 -3.37 6.35
C THR A 1 -3.70 -4.03 6.78
N ALA A 2 -3.44 -4.19 8.10
CA ALA A 2 -2.34 -4.93 8.72
C ALA A 2 -2.65 -5.16 10.20
N GLU A 3 -2.09 -6.24 10.79
CA GLU A 3 -2.22 -6.58 12.20
C GLU A 3 -1.76 -5.44 13.14
N CYS A 4 -0.65 -4.80 12.79
CA CYS A 4 -0.07 -3.73 13.62
C CYS A 4 -0.78 -2.36 13.46
N TYR A 5 -1.87 -2.27 12.73
CA TYR A 5 -2.65 -1.03 12.63
C TYR A 5 -3.62 -0.94 13.80
N GLY A 6 -3.10 -0.42 14.92
CA GLY A 6 -3.80 -0.29 16.19
C GLY A 6 -4.06 -1.62 16.88
N ASP A 7 -3.11 -2.56 16.80
CA ASP A 7 -3.23 -3.90 17.38
C ASP A 7 -4.53 -4.61 16.95
N HIS A 8 -4.62 -4.93 15.67
CA HIS A 8 -5.82 -5.49 15.01
C HIS A 8 -7.06 -4.57 14.99
N LEU A 9 -7.02 -3.34 15.52
CA LEU A 9 -8.17 -2.43 15.52
C LEU A 9 -8.71 -2.20 14.09
N SER A 10 -7.82 -1.94 13.14
CA SER A 10 -8.22 -1.73 11.74
C SER A 10 -8.93 -2.96 11.15
N GLU A 11 -8.47 -4.16 11.47
CA GLU A 11 -9.10 -5.41 11.05
C GLU A 11 -10.45 -5.62 11.72
N ALA A 12 -10.57 -5.34 13.01
CA ALA A 12 -11.82 -5.43 13.76
C ALA A 12 -12.90 -4.46 13.27
N LEU A 13 -12.50 -3.27 12.80
CA LEU A 13 -13.42 -2.31 12.19
C LEU A 13 -13.89 -2.74 10.78
N ILE A 14 -13.04 -3.42 10.03
CA ILE A 14 -13.35 -3.92 8.68
C ILE A 14 -14.29 -5.14 8.75
N GLY A 15 -14.01 -6.08 9.66
CA GLY A 15 -14.65 -7.39 9.76
C GLY A 15 -16.19 -7.37 9.66
N PRO A 16 -16.92 -6.60 10.49
CA PRO A 16 -18.38 -6.55 10.44
C PRO A 16 -18.97 -6.08 9.10
N ASN A 17 -18.18 -5.34 8.31
CA ASN A 17 -18.65 -4.78 7.03
C ASN A 17 -18.48 -5.77 5.88
N ILE A 18 -17.49 -6.65 5.93
CA ILE A 18 -17.19 -7.61 4.86
C ILE A 18 -17.83 -8.99 5.07
N GLN A 19 -18.24 -9.31 6.29
CA GLN A 19 -18.74 -10.63 6.67
C GLN A 19 -19.99 -11.06 5.86
N LYS A 20 -20.89 -10.12 5.60
CA LYS A 20 -22.18 -10.40 4.94
C LYS A 20 -22.04 -10.77 3.47
N ASP A 21 -20.95 -10.35 2.87
CA ASP A 21 -20.69 -10.45 1.43
C ASP A 21 -19.20 -10.67 1.18
N ARG A 22 -18.63 -11.63 1.91
CA ARG A 22 -17.18 -11.89 1.95
C ARG A 22 -16.55 -12.10 0.57
N GLU A 23 -17.28 -12.75 -0.33
CA GLU A 23 -16.79 -13.07 -1.66
C GLU A 23 -16.69 -11.86 -2.59
N SER A 24 -17.42 -10.79 -2.30
CA SER A 24 -17.33 -9.53 -3.03
C SER A 24 -16.12 -8.67 -2.63
N TRP A 25 -15.37 -9.07 -1.61
CA TRP A 25 -14.23 -8.33 -1.10
C TRP A 25 -12.91 -9.04 -1.31
N ILE A 26 -11.93 -8.30 -1.81
CA ILE A 26 -10.53 -8.73 -1.80
C ILE A 26 -9.88 -8.16 -0.54
N VAL A 27 -9.60 -9.04 0.43
CA VAL A 27 -9.05 -8.66 1.73
C VAL A 27 -7.56 -8.92 1.76
N ALA A 28 -6.79 -7.84 1.93
CA ALA A 28 -5.34 -7.90 2.08
C ALA A 28 -4.95 -7.46 3.50
N THR A 29 -4.19 -8.30 4.21
CA THR A 29 -3.55 -7.95 5.47
C THR A 29 -2.07 -8.33 5.45
N LYS A 30 -1.36 -8.04 6.53
CA LYS A 30 0.10 -8.18 6.59
C LYS A 30 0.52 -8.79 7.90
N PHE A 31 1.74 -9.34 7.93
CA PHE A 31 2.39 -9.90 9.09
C PHE A 31 3.81 -9.38 9.27
N GLY A 32 4.36 -9.62 10.42
CA GLY A 32 5.77 -9.37 10.71
C GLY A 32 6.02 -8.24 11.69
N HIS A 33 4.99 -7.65 12.28
CA HIS A 33 5.14 -6.63 13.31
C HIS A 33 4.17 -6.84 14.46
N HIS A 34 4.61 -6.53 15.70
CA HIS A 34 3.73 -6.39 16.85
C HIS A 34 3.63 -4.92 17.23
N TYR A 35 2.42 -4.45 17.48
CA TYR A 35 2.11 -3.09 17.90
C TYR A 35 2.36 -2.91 19.39
N HIS A 36 3.00 -1.80 19.77
CA HIS A 36 3.26 -1.44 21.17
C HIS A 36 2.74 -0.05 21.53
N GLY A 37 2.29 0.71 20.55
CA GLY A 37 1.81 2.07 20.70
C GLY A 37 1.83 2.83 19.37
N PHE A 38 1.47 4.10 19.40
CA PHE A 38 1.48 4.92 18.20
C PHE A 38 2.88 4.98 17.58
N GLN A 39 3.03 4.36 16.41
CA GLN A 39 4.28 4.19 15.65
C GLN A 39 5.37 3.33 16.35
N GLU A 40 5.04 2.67 17.43
CA GLU A 40 5.93 1.73 18.09
C GLU A 40 5.57 0.30 17.72
N ARG A 41 6.54 -0.42 17.13
CA ARG A 41 6.37 -1.82 16.73
C ARG A 41 7.70 -2.56 16.70
N THR A 42 7.64 -3.83 17.01
CA THR A 42 8.77 -4.76 16.89
C THR A 42 8.56 -5.70 15.71
N ARG A 43 9.65 -6.27 15.21
CA ARG A 43 9.65 -7.17 14.05
C ARG A 43 9.56 -8.63 14.52
N HIS A 44 8.63 -9.38 13.93
CA HIS A 44 8.36 -10.76 14.27
C HIS A 44 8.07 -11.59 13.02
N PHE A 45 9.13 -12.11 12.40
CA PHE A 45 9.06 -12.93 11.17
C PHE A 45 9.39 -14.42 11.45
N ASP A 46 9.23 -14.87 12.71
CA ASP A 46 9.33 -16.29 13.03
C ASP A 46 8.15 -17.08 12.41
N PRO A 47 8.39 -18.27 11.80
CA PRO A 47 7.34 -19.03 11.14
C PRO A 47 6.15 -19.42 12.04
N ALA A 48 6.39 -19.71 13.32
CA ALA A 48 5.32 -20.04 14.26
C ALA A 48 4.52 -18.80 14.66
N GLU A 49 5.19 -17.67 14.77
CA GLU A 49 4.56 -16.38 15.10
C GLU A 49 3.67 -15.87 13.95
N VAL A 50 4.11 -16.05 12.71
CA VAL A 50 3.34 -15.66 11.54
C VAL A 50 2.00 -16.39 11.42
N GLU A 51 1.93 -17.69 11.80
CA GLU A 51 0.66 -18.41 11.88
C GLU A 51 -0.26 -17.86 12.96
N LYS A 52 0.28 -17.54 14.15
CA LYS A 52 -0.50 -16.90 15.24
C LYS A 52 -1.03 -15.52 14.84
N GLN A 53 -0.20 -14.71 14.19
CA GLN A 53 -0.61 -13.40 13.66
C GLN A 53 -1.76 -13.55 12.66
N LEU A 54 -1.67 -14.52 11.73
CA LEU A 54 -2.77 -14.79 10.80
C LEU A 54 -4.04 -15.19 11.52
N ASP A 55 -3.97 -16.10 12.48
CA ASP A 55 -5.14 -16.56 13.24
C ASP A 55 -5.77 -15.43 14.06
N ALA A 56 -4.97 -14.50 14.56
CA ALA A 56 -5.46 -13.30 15.23
C ALA A 56 -6.15 -12.33 14.22
N SER A 57 -5.55 -12.14 13.04
CA SER A 57 -6.12 -11.33 11.96
C SER A 57 -7.45 -11.90 11.47
N LEU A 58 -7.55 -13.23 11.25
CA LEU A 58 -8.79 -13.88 10.82
C LEU A 58 -9.90 -13.72 11.87
N ARG A 59 -9.57 -13.85 13.17
CA ARG A 59 -10.51 -13.60 14.27
C ARG A 59 -11.00 -12.15 14.31
N ALA A 60 -10.08 -11.18 14.17
CA ALA A 60 -10.42 -9.76 14.17
C ALA A 60 -11.29 -9.38 12.97
N LEU A 61 -10.96 -9.89 11.80
CA LEU A 61 -11.73 -9.70 10.55
C LEU A 61 -13.03 -10.52 10.55
N LYS A 62 -13.18 -11.53 11.43
CA LYS A 62 -14.32 -12.46 11.47
C LYS A 62 -14.56 -13.18 10.13
N ILE A 63 -13.49 -13.65 9.50
CA ILE A 63 -13.49 -14.39 8.25
C ILE A 63 -12.57 -15.60 8.34
N ASP A 64 -12.72 -16.57 7.44
CA ASP A 64 -11.98 -17.83 7.47
C ASP A 64 -10.69 -17.77 6.63
N TYR A 65 -10.58 -16.82 5.71
CA TYR A 65 -9.42 -16.65 4.84
C TYR A 65 -9.20 -15.19 4.44
N VAL A 66 -7.95 -14.84 4.10
CA VAL A 66 -7.59 -13.60 3.42
C VAL A 66 -7.16 -13.86 1.97
N ASP A 67 -7.45 -12.92 1.08
CA ASP A 67 -7.09 -13.06 -0.34
C ASP A 67 -5.60 -12.80 -0.56
N LEU A 68 -5.00 -11.90 0.21
CA LEU A 68 -3.59 -11.56 0.11
C LEU A 68 -2.99 -11.38 1.51
N TYR A 69 -1.99 -12.21 1.84
CA TYR A 69 -1.22 -12.12 3.07
C TYR A 69 0.20 -11.67 2.76
N GLN A 70 0.63 -10.55 3.33
CA GLN A 70 1.85 -9.89 2.87
C GLN A 70 2.92 -9.79 3.96
N PHE A 71 4.17 -10.02 3.58
CA PHE A 71 5.30 -9.56 4.37
C PHE A 71 5.22 -8.05 4.56
N HIS A 72 5.29 -7.58 5.81
CA HIS A 72 5.21 -6.15 6.12
C HIS A 72 6.60 -5.54 6.21
N SER A 73 7.18 -5.18 5.08
CA SER A 73 8.51 -4.56 4.97
C SER A 73 9.64 -5.43 5.51
N PRO A 74 9.82 -6.67 5.00
CA PRO A 74 10.90 -7.55 5.45
C PRO A 74 12.27 -6.95 5.07
N LYS A 75 13.29 -7.28 5.86
CA LYS A 75 14.68 -7.21 5.42
C LYS A 75 15.00 -8.45 4.57
N ASP A 76 16.07 -8.40 3.78
CA ASP A 76 16.43 -9.53 2.92
C ASP A 76 16.66 -10.85 3.69
N PRO A 77 17.34 -10.90 4.86
CA PRO A 77 17.45 -12.13 5.63
C PRO A 77 16.11 -12.71 6.13
N GLU A 78 15.11 -11.88 6.40
CA GLU A 78 13.77 -12.33 6.77
C GLU A 78 13.00 -12.86 5.57
N PHE A 79 13.18 -12.21 4.43
CA PHE A 79 12.63 -12.65 3.15
C PHE A 79 13.26 -13.99 2.70
N GLU A 80 14.56 -14.17 2.86
CA GLU A 80 15.29 -15.39 2.47
C GLU A 80 15.04 -16.60 3.37
N ASN A 81 14.30 -16.47 4.47
CA ASN A 81 14.04 -17.57 5.42
C ASN A 81 13.16 -18.67 4.79
N PRO A 82 13.72 -19.86 4.44
CA PRO A 82 12.95 -20.90 3.75
C PRO A 82 11.85 -21.51 4.62
N SER A 83 12.04 -21.54 5.94
CA SER A 83 11.03 -22.06 6.87
C SER A 83 9.80 -21.17 6.94
N LEU A 84 9.96 -19.87 6.71
CA LEU A 84 8.86 -18.92 6.66
C LEU A 84 8.03 -19.12 5.37
N TRP A 85 8.67 -19.28 4.22
CA TRP A 85 7.99 -19.58 2.95
C TRP A 85 7.28 -20.93 3.00
N GLU A 86 7.90 -21.95 3.59
CA GLU A 86 7.26 -23.25 3.79
C GLU A 86 6.02 -23.12 4.70
N ARG A 87 6.07 -22.28 5.74
CA ARG A 87 4.90 -21.99 6.58
C ARG A 87 3.78 -21.33 5.78
N LEU A 88 4.09 -20.33 4.98
CA LEU A 88 3.10 -19.63 4.13
C LEU A 88 2.48 -20.58 3.12
N ARG A 89 3.27 -21.47 2.49
CA ARG A 89 2.76 -22.49 1.59
C ARG A 89 1.75 -23.40 2.30
N LYS A 90 2.05 -23.88 3.51
CA LYS A 90 1.12 -24.70 4.31
C LYS A 90 -0.16 -23.95 4.68
N LEU A 91 -0.07 -22.65 4.99
CA LEU A 91 -1.25 -21.83 5.27
C LEU A 91 -2.14 -21.65 4.04
N LYS A 92 -1.52 -21.57 2.84
CA LYS A 92 -2.24 -21.54 1.57
C LYS A 92 -2.93 -22.89 1.30
N GLU A 93 -2.26 -24.02 1.52
CA GLU A 93 -2.83 -25.35 1.39
C GLU A 93 -4.00 -25.61 2.37
N LYS A 94 -3.94 -25.03 3.57
CA LYS A 94 -5.04 -25.04 4.53
C LYS A 94 -6.21 -24.11 4.15
N GLY A 95 -6.09 -23.35 3.07
CA GLY A 95 -7.11 -22.41 2.60
C GLY A 95 -7.23 -21.12 3.44
N LYS A 96 -6.33 -20.87 4.40
CA LYS A 96 -6.36 -19.65 5.24
C LYS A 96 -5.89 -18.41 4.49
N ILE A 97 -5.07 -18.56 3.45
CA ILE A 97 -4.61 -17.49 2.56
C ILE A 97 -4.75 -17.94 1.11
N ARG A 98 -5.14 -17.04 0.21
CA ARG A 98 -5.22 -17.33 -1.23
C ARG A 98 -3.91 -17.02 -1.95
N ASN A 99 -3.29 -15.88 -1.62
CA ASN A 99 -2.05 -15.43 -2.24
C ASN A 99 -1.09 -14.86 -1.20
N VAL A 100 0.20 -14.91 -1.52
CA VAL A 100 1.26 -14.27 -0.75
C VAL A 100 1.77 -13.06 -1.51
N GLY A 101 2.06 -11.98 -0.78
CA GLY A 101 2.66 -10.76 -1.32
C GLY A 101 3.78 -10.24 -0.45
N ILE A 102 4.46 -9.22 -0.95
CA ILE A 102 5.57 -8.56 -0.27
C ILE A 102 5.33 -7.06 -0.30
N SER A 103 5.14 -6.44 0.87
CA SER A 103 5.23 -4.98 0.97
C SER A 103 6.69 -4.62 1.18
N ILE A 104 7.39 -4.27 0.10
CA ILE A 104 8.82 -3.96 0.15
C ILE A 104 9.09 -2.69 0.97
N SER A 105 10.20 -2.69 1.72
CA SER A 105 10.57 -1.56 2.58
C SER A 105 11.19 -0.40 1.81
N LYS A 106 11.92 -0.70 0.76
CA LYS A 106 12.56 0.28 -0.13
C LYS A 106 12.03 0.12 -1.55
N ASN A 107 11.62 1.21 -2.17
CA ASN A 107 11.13 1.24 -3.56
C ASN A 107 12.16 0.79 -4.61
N THR A 108 13.40 0.57 -4.20
CA THR A 108 14.52 0.11 -5.04
C THR A 108 14.96 -1.31 -4.72
N ASN A 109 14.24 -2.04 -3.85
CA ASN A 109 14.61 -3.42 -3.52
C ASN A 109 14.24 -4.38 -4.65
N LEU A 110 15.08 -4.41 -5.68
CA LEU A 110 14.92 -5.28 -6.84
C LEU A 110 15.14 -6.76 -6.48
N PHE A 111 15.99 -7.06 -5.51
CA PHE A 111 16.25 -8.44 -5.07
C PHE A 111 14.98 -9.17 -4.63
N GLN A 112 14.18 -8.56 -3.75
CA GLN A 112 12.94 -9.17 -3.29
C GLN A 112 11.91 -9.33 -4.42
N VAL A 113 11.88 -8.37 -5.36
CA VAL A 113 10.97 -8.43 -6.52
C VAL A 113 11.36 -9.54 -7.48
N GLU A 114 12.64 -9.64 -7.85
CA GLU A 114 13.13 -10.69 -8.76
C GLU A 114 12.99 -12.09 -8.18
N SER A 115 13.13 -12.22 -6.86
CA SER A 115 13.02 -13.50 -6.16
C SER A 115 11.56 -13.88 -5.82
N ALA A 116 10.61 -12.96 -5.92
CA ALA A 116 9.22 -13.15 -5.49
C ALA A 116 8.52 -14.35 -6.14
N PRO A 117 8.56 -14.56 -7.48
CA PRO A 117 7.88 -15.70 -8.11
C PRO A 117 8.42 -17.05 -7.66
N ALA A 118 9.74 -17.19 -7.58
CA ALA A 118 10.39 -18.43 -7.13
C ALA A 118 10.08 -18.76 -5.67
N ALA A 119 9.89 -17.74 -4.85
CA ALA A 119 9.48 -17.90 -3.45
C ALA A 119 7.97 -18.17 -3.28
N GLY A 120 7.16 -17.95 -4.31
CA GLY A 120 5.71 -18.19 -4.30
C GLY A 120 4.87 -16.95 -3.98
N ALA A 121 5.45 -15.74 -4.08
CA ALA A 121 4.70 -14.49 -3.98
C ALA A 121 4.24 -14.02 -5.37
N GLY A 122 2.97 -13.59 -5.46
CA GLY A 122 2.36 -13.09 -6.69
C GLY A 122 2.08 -11.58 -6.68
N ALA A 123 2.42 -10.86 -5.61
CA ALA A 123 2.12 -9.43 -5.51
C ALA A 123 3.21 -8.66 -4.76
N ILE A 124 3.45 -7.44 -5.23
CA ILE A 124 4.36 -6.46 -4.60
C ILE A 124 3.55 -5.24 -4.18
N GLN A 125 3.72 -4.81 -2.94
CA GLN A 125 3.22 -3.52 -2.48
C GLN A 125 4.39 -2.57 -2.27
N LEU A 126 4.31 -1.39 -2.88
CA LEU A 126 5.40 -0.39 -2.86
C LEU A 126 4.85 1.04 -2.77
N VAL A 127 5.66 2.00 -2.37
CA VAL A 127 5.30 3.42 -2.47
C VAL A 127 5.43 3.84 -3.93
N TYR A 128 4.36 4.38 -4.48
CA TYR A 128 4.39 4.97 -5.82
C TYR A 128 3.38 6.12 -5.92
N ASN A 129 3.87 7.28 -6.30
CA ASN A 129 3.09 8.49 -6.51
C ASN A 129 3.91 9.49 -7.33
N ARG A 130 3.29 10.59 -7.77
CA ARG A 130 3.93 11.60 -8.62
C ARG A 130 5.14 12.30 -7.98
N LEU A 131 5.29 12.27 -6.66
CA LEU A 131 6.46 12.79 -5.93
C LEU A 131 7.50 11.72 -5.57
N ASP A 132 7.23 10.44 -5.90
CA ASP A 132 8.17 9.32 -5.69
C ASP A 132 8.01 8.31 -6.83
N MET A 133 8.72 8.58 -7.91
CA MET A 133 8.73 7.77 -9.13
C MET A 133 9.92 6.81 -9.20
N ALA A 134 10.71 6.69 -8.14
CA ALA A 134 11.89 5.82 -8.11
C ALA A 134 11.62 4.37 -8.56
N PRO A 135 10.45 3.76 -8.29
CA PRO A 135 10.15 2.41 -8.78
C PRO A 135 10.10 2.25 -10.30
N GLU A 136 9.89 3.31 -11.07
CA GLU A 136 9.83 3.27 -12.54
C GLU A 136 11.17 2.85 -13.17
N ASN A 137 12.29 3.12 -12.48
CA ASN A 137 13.61 2.83 -13.01
C ASN A 137 13.92 1.32 -13.14
N ALA A 138 13.40 0.48 -12.23
CA ALA A 138 13.71 -0.93 -12.21
C ALA A 138 12.58 -1.82 -11.65
N VAL A 139 11.98 -1.43 -10.52
CA VAL A 139 11.05 -2.28 -9.77
C VAL A 139 9.73 -2.50 -10.52
N LEU A 140 9.11 -1.45 -11.06
CA LEU A 140 7.88 -1.58 -11.83
C LEU A 140 8.10 -2.34 -13.15
N PRO A 141 9.16 -2.08 -13.94
CA PRO A 141 9.50 -2.93 -15.09
C PRO A 141 9.72 -4.41 -14.73
N ALA A 142 10.37 -4.70 -13.61
CA ALA A 142 10.55 -6.07 -13.14
C ALA A 142 9.21 -6.72 -12.77
N CYS A 143 8.34 -6.01 -12.04
CA CYS A 143 7.00 -6.52 -11.71
C CYS A 143 6.20 -6.86 -12.97
N GLN A 144 6.23 -6.00 -13.99
CA GLN A 144 5.53 -6.23 -15.25
C GLN A 144 6.09 -7.46 -16.00
N ARG A 145 7.42 -7.58 -16.11
CA ARG A 145 8.09 -8.71 -16.75
C ARG A 145 7.82 -10.04 -16.04
N LEU A 146 7.68 -10.01 -14.72
CA LEU A 146 7.47 -11.19 -13.88
C LEU A 146 5.99 -11.50 -13.62
N ASP A 147 5.07 -10.77 -14.25
CA ASP A 147 3.62 -10.89 -14.05
C ASP A 147 3.19 -10.79 -12.58
N LEU A 148 3.80 -9.86 -11.83
CA LEU A 148 3.49 -9.60 -10.43
C LEU A 148 2.42 -8.52 -10.31
N GLY A 149 1.38 -8.76 -9.51
CA GLY A 149 0.42 -7.74 -9.14
C GLY A 149 1.09 -6.62 -8.32
N VAL A 150 0.79 -5.36 -8.64
CA VAL A 150 1.37 -4.20 -7.93
C VAL A 150 0.29 -3.40 -7.20
N LEU A 151 0.46 -3.28 -5.88
CA LEU A 151 -0.35 -2.43 -5.02
C LEU A 151 0.44 -1.15 -4.72
N ALA A 152 0.02 -0.02 -5.31
CA ALA A 152 0.63 1.28 -5.04
C ALA A 152 0.09 1.86 -3.72
N ARG A 153 0.94 1.86 -2.68
CA ARG A 153 0.63 2.51 -1.40
C ARG A 153 1.11 3.96 -1.40
N VAL A 154 0.55 4.78 -0.51
CA VAL A 154 0.85 6.22 -0.39
C VAL A 154 0.64 6.97 -1.72
N PRO A 155 -0.41 6.66 -2.51
CA PRO A 155 -0.56 7.23 -3.86
C PRO A 155 -0.82 8.74 -3.85
N LEU A 156 -1.23 9.31 -2.71
CA LEU A 156 -1.41 10.75 -2.50
C LEU A 156 -0.22 11.40 -1.76
N ALA A 157 0.96 10.77 -1.78
CA ALA A 157 2.17 11.27 -1.12
C ALA A 157 1.92 11.71 0.33
N SER A 158 1.25 10.87 1.14
CA SER A 158 0.87 11.18 2.53
C SER A 158 -0.02 12.43 2.68
N GLY A 159 -0.80 12.72 1.65
CA GLY A 159 -1.72 13.85 1.58
C GLY A 159 -1.15 15.10 0.93
N PHE A 160 0.14 15.15 0.58
CA PHE A 160 0.73 16.32 -0.11
C PHE A 160 0.10 16.52 -1.50
N LEU A 161 -0.28 15.46 -2.20
CA LEU A 161 -0.98 15.51 -3.50
C LEU A 161 -2.52 15.67 -3.36
N THR A 162 -2.99 16.27 -2.29
CA THR A 162 -4.43 16.60 -2.15
C THR A 162 -4.77 18.03 -2.49
N GLY A 163 -3.77 18.88 -2.75
CA GLY A 163 -3.95 20.32 -2.94
C GLY A 163 -4.29 21.10 -1.65
N LYS A 164 -4.32 20.40 -0.48
CA LYS A 164 -4.72 21.01 0.80
C LYS A 164 -3.61 21.84 1.44
N TYR A 165 -2.35 21.41 1.30
CA TYR A 165 -1.24 22.02 2.02
C TYR A 165 -0.59 23.14 1.22
N ARG A 166 -0.23 24.22 1.93
CA ARG A 166 0.45 25.41 1.42
C ARG A 166 1.68 25.73 2.27
N ASP A 167 2.51 26.65 1.83
CA ASP A 167 3.71 27.06 2.54
C ASP A 167 3.39 27.40 3.99
N GLY A 168 4.22 26.97 4.93
CA GLY A 168 4.00 27.16 6.38
C GLY A 168 2.99 26.18 7.00
N ALA A 169 2.54 25.14 6.31
CA ALA A 169 1.66 24.14 6.89
C ALA A 169 2.33 23.45 8.08
N SER A 170 1.57 23.30 9.16
CA SER A 170 1.96 22.58 10.37
C SER A 170 1.04 21.37 10.59
N PHE A 171 1.52 20.39 11.34
CA PHE A 171 0.81 19.16 11.66
C PHE A 171 0.66 19.02 13.17
N ALA A 172 -0.46 18.46 13.61
CA ALA A 172 -0.70 18.18 15.02
C ALA A 172 0.30 17.13 15.55
N GLU A 173 0.54 17.11 16.87
CA GLU A 173 1.53 16.22 17.50
C GLU A 173 1.24 14.73 17.28
N ASP A 174 -0.03 14.35 17.17
CA ASP A 174 -0.51 13.02 16.86
C ASP A 174 -0.46 12.66 15.36
N ASP A 175 -0.09 13.60 14.51
CA ASP A 175 0.17 13.35 13.09
C ASP A 175 1.64 12.95 12.90
N TRP A 176 1.88 11.79 12.31
CA TRP A 176 3.24 11.27 12.08
C TRP A 176 4.13 12.24 11.26
N ARG A 177 3.54 13.14 10.47
CA ARG A 177 4.26 14.17 9.70
C ARG A 177 4.87 15.25 10.59
N SER A 178 4.35 15.46 11.81
CA SER A 178 4.94 16.40 12.77
C SER A 178 6.37 16.04 13.20
N ARG A 179 6.76 14.76 13.00
CA ARG A 179 8.10 14.23 13.30
C ARG A 179 9.09 14.37 12.15
N LYS A 180 8.64 14.87 10.99
CA LYS A 180 9.48 15.11 9.83
C LYS A 180 10.19 16.44 9.96
N GLU A 181 11.40 16.51 9.39
CA GLU A 181 12.13 17.76 9.30
C GLU A 181 11.31 18.79 8.51
N LYS A 182 11.30 20.04 9.01
CA LYS A 182 10.52 21.12 8.41
C LYS A 182 10.86 21.31 6.93
N GLU A 183 12.15 21.25 6.61
CA GLU A 183 12.63 21.36 5.23
C GLU A 183 12.11 20.24 4.31
N GLU A 184 12.02 18.99 4.82
CA GLU A 184 11.44 17.87 4.06
C GLU A 184 9.95 18.14 3.72
N ILE A 185 9.21 18.70 4.69
CA ILE A 185 7.81 19.05 4.50
C ILE A 185 7.65 20.18 3.48
N GLU A 186 8.43 21.25 3.64
CA GLU A 186 8.40 22.41 2.75
C GLU A 186 8.77 22.03 1.31
N ASN A 187 9.78 21.20 1.12
CA ASN A 187 10.18 20.68 -0.19
C ASN A 187 9.06 19.86 -0.84
N LYS A 188 8.38 18.97 -0.09
CA LYS A 188 7.24 18.19 -0.61
C LYS A 188 6.05 19.07 -0.98
N ILE A 189 5.76 20.09 -0.19
CA ILE A 189 4.70 21.05 -0.51
C ILE A 189 5.04 21.85 -1.77
N ALA A 190 6.27 22.35 -1.89
CA ALA A 190 6.71 23.10 -3.05
C ALA A 190 6.65 22.23 -4.33
N GLU A 191 7.07 20.96 -4.25
CA GLU A 191 7.00 20.03 -5.36
C GLU A 191 5.53 19.72 -5.74
N ALA A 192 4.66 19.45 -4.77
CA ALA A 192 3.24 19.22 -5.03
C ALA A 192 2.56 20.44 -5.67
N ARG A 193 2.95 21.66 -5.29
CA ARG A 193 2.45 22.89 -5.90
C ARG A 193 2.92 23.07 -7.35
N ARG A 194 4.16 22.68 -7.64
CA ARG A 194 4.65 22.67 -9.04
C ARG A 194 3.81 21.71 -9.89
N VAL A 195 3.59 20.50 -9.39
CA VAL A 195 2.72 19.51 -10.06
C VAL A 195 1.30 20.06 -10.26
N GLU A 196 0.73 20.72 -9.25
CA GLU A 196 -0.59 21.38 -9.35
C GLU A 196 -0.61 22.48 -10.44
N ALA A 197 0.44 23.28 -10.53
CA ALA A 197 0.52 24.38 -11.48
C ALA A 197 0.79 23.93 -12.93
N ASP A 198 1.69 22.95 -13.07
CA ASP A 198 2.25 22.59 -14.37
C ASP A 198 1.50 21.44 -15.05
N GLU A 199 0.90 20.53 -14.25
CA GLU A 199 0.37 19.26 -14.76
C GLU A 199 -1.13 19.08 -14.51
N LEU A 200 -1.72 19.74 -13.49
CA LEU A 200 -3.14 19.56 -13.18
C LEU A 200 -4.01 20.33 -14.17
N PRO A 201 -4.91 19.66 -14.92
CA PRO A 201 -5.84 20.36 -15.81
C PRO A 201 -6.72 21.35 -15.04
N LYS A 202 -6.98 22.51 -15.65
CA LYS A 202 -7.78 23.58 -15.01
C LYS A 202 -9.15 23.06 -14.57
N GLY A 203 -9.45 23.23 -13.30
CA GLY A 203 -10.71 22.79 -12.69
C GLY A 203 -10.77 21.29 -12.33
N ALA A 204 -9.69 20.54 -12.54
CA ALA A 204 -9.62 19.15 -12.11
C ALA A 204 -9.34 19.01 -10.61
N SER A 205 -9.78 17.90 -10.03
CA SER A 205 -9.44 17.53 -8.66
C SER A 205 -8.03 16.98 -8.57
N MET A 206 -7.16 17.57 -7.75
CA MET A 206 -5.79 17.09 -7.53
C MET A 206 -5.77 15.63 -7.03
N VAL A 207 -6.70 15.26 -6.14
CA VAL A 207 -6.82 13.88 -5.63
C VAL A 207 -7.14 12.91 -6.75
N GLU A 208 -8.16 13.21 -7.55
CA GLU A 208 -8.61 12.33 -8.64
C GLU A 208 -7.52 12.20 -9.72
N TRP A 209 -6.87 13.32 -10.06
CA TRP A 209 -5.75 13.33 -11.00
C TRP A 209 -4.56 12.51 -10.49
N ALA A 210 -4.13 12.70 -9.24
CA ALA A 210 -2.97 12.00 -8.68
C ALA A 210 -3.20 10.48 -8.59
N LEU A 211 -4.41 10.05 -8.26
CA LEU A 211 -4.75 8.63 -8.26
C LEU A 211 -4.82 8.05 -9.67
N ALA A 212 -5.39 8.78 -10.62
CA ALA A 212 -5.42 8.39 -12.02
C ALA A 212 -3.99 8.30 -12.60
N TRP A 213 -3.12 9.24 -12.23
CA TRP A 213 -1.71 9.24 -12.63
C TRP A 213 -1.02 7.91 -12.21
N VAL A 214 -1.21 7.48 -10.97
CA VAL A 214 -0.68 6.19 -10.46
C VAL A 214 -1.27 5.00 -11.23
N LEU A 215 -2.59 5.00 -11.42
CA LEU A 215 -3.30 3.88 -12.05
C LEU A 215 -3.04 3.74 -13.55
N LYS A 216 -2.55 4.78 -14.21
CA LYS A 216 -2.18 4.71 -15.63
C LYS A 216 -0.89 3.95 -15.90
N HIS A 217 -0.02 3.79 -14.90
CA HIS A 217 1.20 3.04 -15.09
C HIS A 217 0.87 1.56 -15.35
N PRO A 218 1.33 0.95 -16.47
CA PRO A 218 0.89 -0.38 -16.91
C PRO A 218 1.23 -1.52 -15.93
N ALA A 219 2.24 -1.34 -15.07
CA ALA A 219 2.57 -2.32 -14.02
C ALA A 219 1.65 -2.23 -12.79
N VAL A 220 0.89 -1.14 -12.60
CA VAL A 220 0.09 -0.95 -11.39
C VAL A 220 -1.26 -1.64 -11.52
N THR A 221 -1.53 -2.60 -10.63
CA THR A 221 -2.80 -3.31 -10.55
C THR A 221 -3.86 -2.49 -9.80
N CYS A 222 -3.48 -1.88 -8.68
CA CYS A 222 -4.38 -1.02 -7.92
C CYS A 222 -3.62 0.01 -7.06
N ALA A 223 -4.29 1.12 -6.74
CA ALA A 223 -3.85 2.07 -5.74
C ALA A 223 -4.63 1.85 -4.44
N ILE A 224 -3.96 2.00 -3.29
CA ILE A 224 -4.56 1.82 -1.97
C ILE A 224 -4.48 3.13 -1.15
N PRO A 225 -5.27 4.17 -1.52
CA PRO A 225 -5.29 5.44 -0.80
C PRO A 225 -5.92 5.29 0.58
N GLY A 226 -5.33 5.95 1.59
CA GLY A 226 -5.97 6.12 2.88
C GLY A 226 -7.15 7.08 2.79
N CYS A 227 -8.22 6.83 3.55
CA CYS A 227 -9.39 7.70 3.67
C CYS A 227 -9.92 7.73 5.10
N LYS A 228 -10.49 8.87 5.49
CA LYS A 228 -11.04 9.13 6.82
C LYS A 228 -12.54 9.47 6.78
N SER A 229 -13.15 9.52 5.59
CA SER A 229 -14.58 9.78 5.44
C SER A 229 -15.16 9.12 4.18
N PRO A 230 -16.49 8.90 4.13
CA PRO A 230 -17.17 8.41 2.93
C PRO A 230 -16.98 9.30 1.69
N GLU A 231 -16.87 10.63 1.89
CA GLU A 231 -16.64 11.60 0.81
C GLU A 231 -15.27 11.38 0.16
N GLN A 232 -14.23 11.13 0.99
CA GLN A 232 -12.88 10.79 0.48
C GLN A 232 -12.89 9.47 -0.30
N VAL A 233 -13.62 8.46 0.17
CA VAL A 233 -13.79 7.19 -0.56
C VAL A 233 -14.41 7.46 -1.93
N ARG A 234 -15.52 8.21 -1.98
CA ARG A 234 -16.19 8.55 -3.25
C ARG A 234 -15.27 9.34 -4.19
N SER A 235 -14.50 10.29 -3.65
CA SER A 235 -13.52 11.06 -4.43
C SER A 235 -12.44 10.14 -4.99
N ASN A 236 -11.87 9.26 -4.18
CA ASN A 236 -10.86 8.30 -4.62
C ASN A 236 -11.37 7.40 -5.76
N VAL A 237 -12.62 6.91 -5.65
CA VAL A 237 -13.23 6.07 -6.71
C VAL A 237 -13.46 6.84 -8.01
N ARG A 238 -13.79 8.14 -7.94
CA ARG A 238 -13.97 8.96 -9.16
C ARG A 238 -12.71 9.12 -9.99
N ALA A 239 -11.52 8.85 -9.43
CA ALA A 239 -10.26 8.87 -10.18
C ALA A 239 -10.30 7.97 -11.44
N ILE A 240 -11.06 6.87 -11.41
CA ILE A 240 -11.21 5.96 -12.56
C ILE A 240 -11.76 6.70 -13.79
N ARG A 241 -12.62 7.70 -13.60
CA ARG A 241 -13.18 8.49 -14.71
C ARG A 241 -12.12 9.27 -15.49
N GLN A 242 -11.00 9.58 -14.87
CA GLN A 242 -9.86 10.23 -15.53
C GLN A 242 -9.12 9.26 -16.46
N LEU A 243 -9.22 7.95 -16.23
CA LEU A 243 -8.63 6.94 -17.11
C LEU A 243 -9.39 6.78 -18.43
N GLU A 244 -10.69 7.13 -18.45
CA GLU A 244 -11.54 7.09 -19.63
C GLU A 244 -11.31 8.30 -20.55
N SER A 245 -10.52 9.29 -20.09
CA SER A 245 -10.19 10.52 -20.83
C SER A 245 -8.68 10.66 -21.05
N PRO A 246 -8.05 9.82 -21.88
CA PRO A 246 -6.60 9.74 -22.02
C PRO A 246 -5.93 11.05 -22.41
N GLU A 247 -6.60 11.89 -23.19
CA GLU A 247 -6.05 13.17 -23.69
C GLU A 247 -5.74 14.21 -22.60
N LYS A 248 -6.21 13.97 -21.37
CA LYS A 248 -6.09 14.92 -20.26
C LYS A 248 -5.09 14.49 -19.17
N HIS A 249 -4.36 13.40 -19.37
CA HIS A 249 -3.44 12.89 -18.37
C HIS A 249 -2.00 12.90 -18.87
N PRO A 250 -1.00 13.35 -18.05
CA PRO A 250 0.41 13.47 -18.46
C PRO A 250 1.04 12.19 -18.98
N GLN A 251 0.59 11.03 -18.53
CA GLN A 251 1.04 9.72 -19.00
C GLN A 251 0.23 9.19 -20.20
N ALA A 252 -0.74 9.95 -20.68
CA ALA A 252 -1.44 9.62 -21.93
C ALA A 252 -0.54 10.03 -23.09
N VAL A 253 0.31 9.13 -23.55
CA VAL A 253 1.13 9.26 -24.77
C VAL A 253 0.49 8.41 -25.86
#